data_ed7424d2cd57a1faf8767b7a28c0b696
#
_entry.id   ed7424d2cd57a1faf8767b7a28c0b696
#
_cell.length_a   1.000
_cell.length_b   1.000
_cell.length_c   1.000
_cell.angle_alpha   90.00
_cell.angle_beta   90.00
_cell.angle_gamma   90.00
#
_symmetry.space_group_name_H-M   'P 1'
#
loop_
_entity.id
_entity.type
_entity.pdbx_description
1 polymer ?
#
loop_
_entity_poly.entity_id
_entity_poly.type
_entity_poly.pdbx_seq_one_letter_code
_entity_poly.pdbx_strand_id
1 'polypeptide(L)'
;MITHFRFTAGSRNFWHYHPADQTLLVLDGEGFYQEEGGPKRTIRKGDVIVSPPNVKHWNGATPEQDLICITVTESALDGHAVQLRAVTDEEYGQ
;
A
#
# COMPACT_ATOMS: atom_id res chain seq x y z
N MET A 1 2.13 -9.15 -13.11
CA MET A 1 1.34 -7.94 -13.42
C MET A 1 1.98 -6.72 -12.80
N ILE A 2 2.13 -5.68 -13.58
CA ILE A 2 2.73 -4.42 -13.14
C ILE A 2 1.65 -3.35 -13.20
N THR A 3 1.45 -2.63 -12.11
CA THR A 3 0.44 -1.58 -12.04
C THR A 3 1.06 -0.29 -11.50
N HIS A 4 0.73 0.81 -12.14
CA HIS A 4 1.17 2.13 -11.73
C HIS A 4 0.02 2.80 -10.97
N PHE A 5 0.32 3.30 -9.77
CA PHE A 5 -0.67 3.94 -8.91
C PHE A 5 -0.28 5.36 -8.58
N ARG A 6 -1.30 6.17 -8.37
CA ARG A 6 -1.15 7.48 -7.77
C ARG A 6 -2.19 7.64 -6.67
N PHE A 7 -1.73 7.91 -5.46
CA PHE A 7 -2.58 8.34 -4.36
C PHE A 7 -2.42 9.84 -4.23
N THR A 8 -3.51 10.58 -4.31
CA THR A 8 -3.45 12.01 -4.05
C THR A 8 -3.25 12.26 -2.55
N ALA A 9 -2.65 13.39 -2.21
CA ALA A 9 -2.41 13.75 -0.80
C ALA A 9 -3.66 13.53 0.04
N GLY A 10 -3.50 12.85 1.15
CA GLY A 10 -4.59 12.54 2.08
C GLY A 10 -5.41 11.30 1.75
N SER A 11 -5.18 10.66 0.61
CA SER A 11 -5.96 9.48 0.23
C SER A 11 -5.28 8.18 0.65
N ARG A 12 -6.08 7.13 0.82
CA ARG A 12 -5.62 5.82 1.22
C ARG A 12 -6.58 4.75 0.68
N ASN A 13 -6.06 3.52 0.55
CA ASN A 13 -6.93 2.41 0.19
C ASN A 13 -7.51 1.76 1.46
N PHE A 14 -8.21 0.64 1.28
CA PHE A 14 -8.78 -0.13 2.38
C PHE A 14 -7.76 -1.11 2.93
N TRP A 15 -7.99 -1.59 4.14
CA TRP A 15 -7.36 -2.80 4.61
C TRP A 15 -7.71 -3.93 3.65
N HIS A 16 -6.71 -4.65 3.18
CA HIS A 16 -6.88 -5.70 2.18
C HIS A 16 -5.73 -6.68 2.24
N TYR A 17 -5.86 -7.78 1.52
CA TYR A 17 -4.75 -8.71 1.31
C TYR A 17 -4.83 -9.28 -0.10
N HIS A 18 -3.73 -9.88 -0.55
CA HIS A 18 -3.64 -10.57 -1.83
C HIS A 18 -3.14 -12.01 -1.60
N PRO A 19 -3.54 -12.96 -2.45
CA PRO A 19 -3.04 -14.34 -2.31
C PRO A 19 -1.59 -14.51 -2.75
N ALA A 20 -1.02 -13.52 -3.45
CA ALA A 20 0.37 -13.54 -3.91
C ALA A 20 1.16 -12.43 -3.26
N ASP A 21 2.50 -12.56 -3.24
CA ASP A 21 3.32 -11.43 -2.79
C ASP A 21 3.19 -10.27 -3.77
N GLN A 22 3.32 -9.07 -3.20
CA GLN A 22 3.33 -7.85 -3.97
C GLN A 22 4.55 -7.03 -3.60
N THR A 23 5.29 -6.59 -4.60
CA THR A 23 6.40 -5.65 -4.41
C THR A 23 5.92 -4.27 -4.79
N LEU A 24 6.10 -3.32 -3.90
CA LEU A 24 5.74 -1.92 -4.13
C LEU A 24 7.02 -1.09 -4.17
N LEU A 25 7.21 -0.36 -5.26
CA LEU A 25 8.34 0.55 -5.43
C LEU A 25 7.80 1.98 -5.45
N VAL A 26 8.31 2.81 -4.56
CA VAL A 26 7.90 4.23 -4.50
C VAL A 26 8.73 5.01 -5.52
N LEU A 27 8.04 5.60 -6.49
CA LEU A 27 8.67 6.40 -7.55
C LEU A 27 8.82 7.85 -7.15
N ASP A 28 7.88 8.40 -6.39
CA ASP A 28 7.89 9.80 -6.00
C ASP A 28 6.93 10.03 -4.84
N GLY A 29 7.17 11.11 -4.09
CA GLY A 29 6.30 11.54 -3.03
C GLY A 29 6.55 10.84 -1.71
N GLU A 30 5.54 10.85 -0.86
CA GLU A 30 5.62 10.29 0.48
C GLU A 30 4.29 9.67 0.86
N GLY A 31 4.35 8.50 1.49
CA GLY A 31 3.14 7.82 1.89
C GLY A 31 3.33 6.96 3.13
N PHE A 32 2.31 6.16 3.40
CA PHE A 32 2.28 5.24 4.54
C PHE A 32 2.02 3.82 4.06
N TYR A 33 2.57 2.88 4.81
CA TYR A 33 2.31 1.46 4.65
C TYR A 33 2.21 0.84 6.04
N GLN A 34 1.19 0.01 6.26
CA GLN A 34 1.01 -0.66 7.54
C GLN A 34 0.46 -2.06 7.33
N GLU A 35 1.07 -3.04 8.00
CA GLU A 35 0.56 -4.41 8.10
C GLU A 35 -0.20 -4.55 9.40
N GLU A 36 -1.21 -5.40 9.40
CA GLU A 36 -2.00 -5.67 10.59
C GLU A 36 -1.10 -6.14 11.74
N GLY A 37 -1.24 -5.51 12.89
CA GLY A 37 -0.44 -5.82 14.06
C GLY A 37 0.93 -5.16 14.09
N GLY A 38 1.29 -4.41 13.07
CA GLY A 38 2.57 -3.75 12.99
C GLY A 38 2.48 -2.23 13.02
N PRO A 39 3.62 -1.56 13.04
CA PRO A 39 3.65 -0.10 13.05
C PRO A 39 3.35 0.47 11.66
N LYS A 40 2.78 1.66 11.65
CA LYS A 40 2.63 2.42 10.40
C LYS A 40 4.01 2.94 10.01
N ARG A 41 4.43 2.62 8.79
CA ARG A 41 5.73 3.04 8.26
C ARG A 41 5.55 4.16 7.24
N THR A 42 6.44 5.14 7.29
CA THR A 42 6.50 6.18 6.25
C THR A 42 7.37 5.64 5.11
N ILE A 43 6.86 5.75 3.90
CA ILE A 43 7.56 5.31 2.70
C ILE A 43 7.80 6.50 1.78
N ARG A 44 8.96 6.53 1.13
CA ARG A 44 9.43 7.64 0.32
C ARG A 44 10.05 7.13 -0.98
N LYS A 45 10.33 8.06 -1.88
CA LYS A 45 10.98 7.76 -3.16
C LYS A 45 12.18 6.84 -2.96
N GLY A 46 12.20 5.76 -3.72
CA GLY A 46 13.26 4.77 -3.69
C GLY A 46 13.02 3.59 -2.74
N ASP A 47 12.03 3.68 -1.88
CA ASP A 47 11.70 2.58 -0.97
C ASP A 47 11.05 1.44 -1.73
N VAL A 48 11.37 0.22 -1.30
CA VAL A 48 10.79 -1.01 -1.82
C VAL A 48 10.16 -1.76 -0.66
N ILE A 49 8.88 -2.08 -0.81
CA ILE A 49 8.10 -2.78 0.19
C ILE A 49 7.62 -4.09 -0.41
N VAL A 50 7.90 -5.19 0.28
CA VAL A 50 7.38 -6.51 -0.12
C VAL A 50 6.28 -6.90 0.85
N SER A 51 5.06 -7.06 0.34
CA SER A 51 3.92 -7.52 1.12
C SER A 51 3.81 -9.03 0.95
N PRO A 52 3.94 -9.82 2.03
CA PRO A 52 3.80 -11.26 1.92
C PRO A 52 2.38 -11.68 1.53
N PRO A 53 2.22 -12.90 0.98
CA PRO A 53 0.88 -13.41 0.65
C PRO A 53 -0.02 -13.41 1.88
N ASN A 54 -1.27 -13.03 1.69
CA ASN A 54 -2.33 -13.09 2.69
C ASN A 54 -2.12 -12.21 3.94
N VAL A 55 -1.15 -11.32 3.91
CA VAL A 55 -0.94 -10.38 5.02
C VAL A 55 -1.82 -9.15 4.79
N LYS A 56 -2.67 -8.86 5.75
CA LYS A 56 -3.57 -7.70 5.70
C LYS A 56 -2.77 -6.42 5.86
N HIS A 57 -2.98 -5.48 4.97
CA HIS A 57 -2.26 -4.21 4.95
C HIS A 57 -3.05 -3.11 4.26
N TRP A 58 -2.56 -1.89 4.36
CA TRP A 58 -3.05 -0.75 3.58
C TRP A 58 -1.90 0.18 3.25
N ASN A 59 -2.10 1.02 2.27
CA ASN A 59 -1.17 2.08 1.95
C ASN A 59 -1.92 3.31 1.44
N GLY A 60 -1.23 4.44 1.46
CA GLY A 60 -1.80 5.71 1.02
C GLY A 60 -0.78 6.81 1.03
N ALA A 61 -1.20 8.01 0.64
CA ALA A 61 -0.37 9.20 0.63
C ALA A 61 -0.39 9.87 2.00
N THR A 62 0.65 10.65 2.30
CA THR A 62 0.62 11.53 3.48
C THR A 62 -0.36 12.67 3.25
N PRO A 63 -0.75 13.41 4.30
CA PRO A 63 -1.68 14.53 4.11
C PRO A 63 -1.15 15.64 3.20
N GLU A 64 0.17 15.78 3.07
CA GLU A 64 0.79 16.89 2.35
C GLU A 64 1.32 16.53 0.96
N GLN A 65 1.51 15.25 0.66
CA GLN A 65 2.15 14.84 -0.59
C GLN A 65 1.39 13.70 -1.27
N ASP A 66 1.39 13.73 -2.60
CA ASP A 66 0.94 12.59 -3.39
C ASP A 66 1.96 11.45 -3.24
N LEU A 67 1.50 10.23 -3.45
CA LEU A 67 2.37 9.06 -3.51
C LEU A 67 2.24 8.43 -4.88
N ILE A 68 3.35 8.27 -5.57
CA ILE A 68 3.39 7.61 -6.88
C ILE A 68 4.21 6.35 -6.76
N CYS A 69 3.64 5.22 -7.13
CA CYS A 69 4.31 3.94 -6.98
C CYS A 69 3.95 2.95 -8.08
N ILE A 70 4.79 1.93 -8.21
CA ILE A 70 4.55 0.79 -9.07
C ILE A 70 4.42 -0.43 -8.17
N THR A 71 3.45 -1.29 -8.48
CA THR A 71 3.37 -2.59 -7.83
C THR A 71 3.62 -3.69 -8.84
N VAL A 72 4.33 -4.72 -8.40
CA VAL A 72 4.59 -5.93 -9.16
C VAL A 72 3.98 -7.10 -8.40
N THR A 73 3.02 -7.77 -9.02
CA THR A 73 2.31 -8.89 -8.42
C THR A 73 2.44 -10.09 -9.34
N GLU A 74 2.61 -11.28 -8.77
CA GLU A 74 2.70 -12.49 -9.55
C GLU A 74 1.36 -12.77 -10.22
N SER A 75 1.36 -12.77 -11.56
CA SER A 75 0.12 -12.86 -12.34
C SER A 75 -0.43 -14.28 -12.45
N ALA A 76 0.39 -15.30 -12.18
CA ALA A 76 -0.06 -16.69 -12.25
C ALA A 76 -1.09 -17.02 -11.18
N LEU A 77 -1.07 -16.29 -10.09
CA LEU A 77 -2.07 -16.41 -9.04
C LEU A 77 -3.05 -15.29 -9.22
N ASP A 78 -4.29 -15.55 -8.96
CA ASP A 78 -5.31 -14.51 -9.03
C ASP A 78 -4.89 -13.32 -8.14
N GLY A 79 -4.45 -12.25 -8.77
CA GLY A 79 -3.91 -11.09 -8.08
C GLY A 79 -4.95 -10.18 -7.45
N HIS A 80 -6.20 -10.60 -7.40
CA HIS A 80 -7.26 -9.77 -6.84
C HIS A 80 -7.06 -9.53 -5.36
N ALA A 81 -7.10 -8.27 -4.97
CA ALA A 81 -7.12 -7.90 -3.57
C ALA A 81 -8.48 -8.25 -2.97
N VAL A 82 -8.46 -8.79 -1.76
CA VAL A 82 -9.68 -8.98 -0.98
C VAL A 82 -9.83 -7.77 -0.08
N GLN A 83 -10.82 -6.95 -0.36
CA GLN A 83 -11.09 -5.74 0.42
C GLN A 83 -11.76 -6.10 1.73
N LEU A 84 -11.30 -5.53 2.84
CA LEU A 84 -11.80 -5.84 4.17
C LEU A 84 -12.63 -4.68 4.74
N ARG A 85 -11.96 -3.64 5.18
CA ARG A 85 -12.62 -2.49 5.79
C ARG A 85 -11.85 -1.22 5.51
N ALA A 86 -12.52 -0.09 5.66
CA ALA A 86 -11.88 1.20 5.51
C ALA A 86 -10.83 1.41 6.62
N VAL A 87 -9.74 2.08 6.27
CA VAL A 87 -8.77 2.57 7.24
C VAL A 87 -9.42 3.76 7.95
N THR A 88 -9.48 3.70 9.27
CA THR A 88 -10.09 4.79 10.04
C THR A 88 -9.21 6.02 10.03
N ASP A 89 -9.81 7.19 10.27
CA ASP A 89 -9.04 8.43 10.40
C ASP A 89 -8.00 8.34 11.50
N GLU A 90 -8.32 7.65 12.57
CA GLU A 90 -7.42 7.43 13.69
C GLU A 90 -6.21 6.59 13.28
N GLU A 91 -6.44 5.51 12.55
CA GLU A 91 -5.36 4.67 12.04
C GLU A 91 -4.47 5.44 11.07
N TYR A 92 -5.10 6.21 10.21
CA TYR A 92 -4.36 7.00 9.20
C TYR A 92 -3.53 8.12 9.85
N GLY A 93 -4.06 8.75 10.87
CA GLY A 93 -3.47 9.93 11.49
C GLY A 93 -2.37 9.66 12.53
N GLN A 94 -2.19 8.42 12.88
CA GLN A 94 -1.21 8.08 13.95
C GLN A 94 0.23 7.94 13.48
#